data_eb010b0d41e9ec40847d6ea18bf4252d
#
_entry.id   eb010b0d41e9ec40847d6ea18bf4252d
#
_cell.length_a   1.000
_cell.length_b   1.000
_cell.length_c   1.000
_cell.angle_alpha   90.00
_cell.angle_beta   90.00
_cell.angle_gamma   90.00
#
_symmetry.space_group_name_H-M   'P 1'
#
loop_
_entity.id
_entity.type
_entity.pdbx_description
1 polymer ?
#
loop_
_entity_poly.entity_id
_entity_poly.type
_entity_poly.pdbx_seq_one_letter_code
_entity_poly.pdbx_strand_id
1 'polypeptide(L)'
;MEKKQLTQKEELKQQFIDRLQLDCSVSPDEASDSQIYQVLSAMMVQRLKHMRQHFVNKTNSIGGKKVYYLSMEFLMGRSLKTTLYNLELVDDVTSILNDYHININQIYEQEPDAGLGNGGLGRLAACYMDGMATDGVRGTGYSIRYEHGIFKQKIVEG
;
A
#
# COMPACT_ATOMS: atom_id res chain seq x y z
N MET A 1 -23.47 5.97 30.10
CA MET A 1 -22.22 5.21 29.83
C MET A 1 -21.50 5.98 28.73
N GLU A 2 -20.46 6.75 29.07
CA GLU A 2 -19.61 7.43 28.09
C GLU A 2 -18.92 6.37 27.23
N LYS A 3 -19.11 6.43 25.92
CA LYS A 3 -18.31 5.63 24.96
C LYS A 3 -16.89 6.18 25.03
N LYS A 4 -15.97 5.45 25.64
CA LYS A 4 -14.55 5.74 25.60
C LYS A 4 -14.14 5.82 24.13
N GLN A 5 -13.71 6.98 23.67
CA GLN A 5 -13.24 7.18 22.31
C GLN A 5 -11.93 6.42 22.18
N LEU A 6 -11.88 5.42 21.29
CA LEU A 6 -10.68 4.63 21.02
C LEU A 6 -9.60 5.53 20.42
N THR A 7 -8.35 5.25 20.71
CA THR A 7 -7.23 5.89 20.01
C THR A 7 -7.14 5.36 18.58
N GLN A 8 -6.48 6.11 17.69
CA GLN A 8 -6.27 5.68 16.29
C GLN A 8 -5.63 4.28 16.23
N LYS A 9 -4.67 3.99 17.10
CA LYS A 9 -4.02 2.68 17.19
C LYS A 9 -4.98 1.57 17.63
N GLU A 10 -5.83 1.84 18.62
CA GLU A 10 -6.83 0.86 19.10
C GLU A 10 -7.86 0.54 18.01
N GLU A 11 -8.31 1.55 17.27
CA GLU A 11 -9.19 1.36 16.11
C GLU A 11 -8.53 0.53 15.01
N LEU A 12 -7.26 0.83 14.69
CA LEU A 12 -6.49 0.10 13.69
C LEU A 12 -6.28 -1.36 14.09
N LYS A 13 -5.96 -1.61 15.37
CA LYS A 13 -5.81 -2.95 15.93
C LYS A 13 -7.12 -3.75 15.83
N GLN A 14 -8.23 -3.13 16.19
CA GLN A 14 -9.53 -3.81 16.10
C GLN A 14 -9.88 -4.14 14.65
N GLN A 15 -9.68 -3.20 13.72
CA GLN A 15 -9.89 -3.42 12.29
C GLN A 15 -9.02 -4.57 11.74
N PHE A 16 -7.78 -4.67 12.19
CA PHE A 16 -6.86 -5.74 11.79
C PHE A 16 -7.36 -7.12 12.26
N ILE A 17 -7.76 -7.22 13.53
CA ILE A 17 -8.30 -8.47 14.10
C ILE A 17 -9.59 -8.89 13.38
N ASP A 18 -10.53 -7.94 13.24
CA ASP A 18 -11.82 -8.19 12.60
C ASP A 18 -11.63 -8.65 11.14
N ARG A 19 -10.67 -8.04 10.43
CA ARG A 19 -10.36 -8.43 9.05
C ARG A 19 -9.72 -9.82 8.95
N LEU A 20 -8.79 -10.16 9.83
CA LEU A 20 -8.22 -11.51 9.86
C LEU A 20 -9.31 -12.56 10.08
N GLN A 21 -10.23 -12.28 10.98
CA GLN A 21 -11.36 -13.18 11.23
C GLN A 21 -12.31 -13.30 10.03
N LEU A 22 -12.63 -12.16 9.38
CA LEU A 22 -13.57 -12.13 8.25
C LEU A 22 -12.97 -12.72 6.97
N ASP A 23 -11.75 -12.32 6.62
CA ASP A 23 -11.16 -12.64 5.32
C ASP A 23 -10.41 -13.99 5.34
N CYS A 24 -9.90 -14.41 6.52
CA CYS A 24 -9.06 -15.60 6.66
C CYS A 24 -9.59 -16.63 7.67
N SER A 25 -10.58 -16.29 8.50
CA SER A 25 -11.14 -17.14 9.57
C SER A 25 -10.08 -17.57 10.60
N VAL A 26 -9.08 -16.74 10.88
CA VAL A 26 -8.01 -17.01 11.85
C VAL A 26 -7.85 -15.85 12.84
N SER A 27 -7.28 -16.17 14.01
CA SER A 27 -6.80 -15.15 14.97
C SER A 27 -5.41 -14.64 14.56
N PRO A 28 -4.95 -13.49 15.10
CA PRO A 28 -3.60 -12.98 14.81
C PRO A 28 -2.47 -13.95 15.13
N ASP A 29 -2.61 -14.76 16.19
CA ASP A 29 -1.60 -15.73 16.63
C ASP A 29 -1.52 -16.98 15.71
N GLU A 30 -2.58 -17.24 14.95
CA GLU A 30 -2.69 -18.38 14.02
C GLU A 30 -2.42 -17.98 12.58
N ALA A 31 -2.39 -16.68 12.29
CA ALA A 31 -2.27 -16.17 10.94
C ALA A 31 -0.86 -16.36 10.38
N SER A 32 -0.76 -16.83 9.14
CA SER A 32 0.50 -16.84 8.40
C SER A 32 0.91 -15.43 7.95
N ASP A 33 2.21 -15.21 7.71
CA ASP A 33 2.74 -13.94 7.19
C ASP A 33 2.02 -13.48 5.92
N SER A 34 1.66 -14.42 5.04
CA SER A 34 0.92 -14.13 3.81
C SER A 34 -0.49 -13.62 4.07
N GLN A 35 -1.21 -14.20 5.03
CA GLN A 35 -2.55 -13.74 5.42
C GLN A 35 -2.49 -12.35 6.06
N ILE A 36 -1.51 -12.12 6.94
CA ILE A 36 -1.27 -10.82 7.56
C ILE A 36 -0.97 -9.76 6.49
N TYR A 37 -0.09 -10.07 5.52
CA TYR A 37 0.21 -9.20 4.39
C TYR A 37 -1.05 -8.86 3.59
N GLN A 38 -1.88 -9.85 3.25
CA GLN A 38 -3.12 -9.66 2.50
C GLN A 38 -4.10 -8.74 3.24
N VAL A 39 -4.30 -8.97 4.53
CA VAL A 39 -5.19 -8.16 5.36
C VAL A 39 -4.68 -6.73 5.50
N LEU A 40 -3.41 -6.52 5.82
CA LEU A 40 -2.82 -5.18 5.91
C LEU A 40 -2.91 -4.44 4.58
N SER A 41 -2.62 -5.11 3.47
CA SER A 41 -2.73 -4.52 2.12
C SER A 41 -4.17 -4.12 1.80
N ALA A 42 -5.15 -4.96 2.13
CA ALA A 42 -6.57 -4.65 1.93
C ALA A 42 -7.02 -3.44 2.77
N MET A 43 -6.57 -3.33 4.02
CA MET A 43 -6.83 -2.17 4.89
C MET A 43 -6.25 -0.89 4.30
N MET A 44 -4.99 -0.93 3.83
CA MET A 44 -4.35 0.23 3.20
C MET A 44 -5.06 0.64 1.92
N VAL A 45 -5.43 -0.30 1.05
CA VAL A 45 -6.19 -0.02 -0.18
C VAL A 45 -7.53 0.66 0.14
N GLN A 46 -8.23 0.20 1.18
CA GLN A 46 -9.49 0.83 1.61
C GLN A 46 -9.26 2.28 2.06
N ARG A 47 -8.23 2.52 2.88
CA ARG A 47 -7.87 3.87 3.37
C ARG A 47 -7.49 4.80 2.21
N LEU A 48 -6.66 4.32 1.28
CA LEU A 48 -6.26 5.07 0.09
C LEU A 48 -7.46 5.40 -0.82
N LYS A 49 -8.45 4.51 -0.95
CA LYS A 49 -9.68 4.78 -1.72
C LYS A 49 -10.47 5.96 -1.14
N HIS A 50 -10.59 6.05 0.18
CA HIS A 50 -11.24 7.19 0.84
C HIS A 50 -10.49 8.51 0.60
N MET A 51 -9.16 8.50 0.78
CA MET A 51 -8.33 9.68 0.52
C MET A 51 -8.40 10.11 -0.94
N ARG A 52 -8.34 9.15 -1.87
CA ARG A 52 -8.49 9.41 -3.31
C ARG A 52 -9.82 10.07 -3.64
N GLN A 53 -10.92 9.60 -3.06
CA GLN A 53 -12.25 10.17 -3.32
C GLN A 53 -12.30 11.63 -2.87
N HIS A 54 -11.77 11.94 -1.69
CA HIS A 54 -11.68 13.31 -1.18
C HIS A 54 -10.85 14.20 -2.10
N PHE A 55 -9.65 13.74 -2.51
CA PHE A 55 -8.77 14.45 -3.42
C PHE A 55 -9.43 14.71 -4.78
N VAL A 56 -10.10 13.69 -5.36
CA VAL A 56 -10.81 13.81 -6.64
C VAL A 56 -11.93 14.86 -6.55
N ASN A 57 -12.71 14.85 -5.48
CA ASN A 57 -13.79 15.82 -5.26
C ASN A 57 -13.22 17.25 -5.15
N LYS A 58 -12.15 17.43 -4.35
CA LYS A 58 -11.46 18.71 -4.20
C LYS A 58 -10.93 19.23 -5.53
N THR A 59 -10.22 18.40 -6.32
CA THR A 59 -9.66 18.83 -7.61
C THR A 59 -10.71 19.12 -8.65
N ASN A 60 -11.86 18.43 -8.63
CA ASN A 60 -12.98 18.73 -9.52
C ASN A 60 -13.62 20.08 -9.16
N SER A 61 -13.80 20.39 -7.86
CA SER A 61 -14.44 21.62 -7.42
C SER A 61 -13.67 22.89 -7.81
N ILE A 62 -12.33 22.79 -7.91
CA ILE A 62 -11.47 23.91 -8.31
C ILE A 62 -11.14 23.92 -9.81
N GLY A 63 -11.73 23.02 -10.61
CA GLY A 63 -11.45 22.92 -12.05
C GLY A 63 -10.03 22.50 -12.38
N GLY A 64 -9.37 21.75 -11.49
CA GLY A 64 -7.98 21.30 -11.63
C GLY A 64 -7.75 20.45 -12.90
N LYS A 65 -6.62 20.68 -13.56
CA LYS A 65 -6.21 19.89 -14.73
C LYS A 65 -5.95 18.44 -14.34
N LYS A 66 -6.21 17.52 -15.29
CA LYS A 66 -5.89 16.09 -15.17
C LYS A 66 -4.72 15.79 -16.07
N VAL A 67 -3.74 15.05 -15.55
CA VAL A 67 -2.60 14.57 -16.31
C VAL A 67 -2.76 13.08 -16.54
N TYR A 68 -2.58 12.64 -17.78
CA TYR A 68 -2.57 11.25 -18.18
C TYR A 68 -1.16 10.90 -18.65
N TYR A 69 -0.48 10.06 -17.91
CA TYR A 69 0.89 9.64 -18.22
C TYR A 69 0.88 8.24 -18.83
N LEU A 70 1.24 8.13 -20.09
CA LEU A 70 1.31 6.86 -20.80
C LEU A 70 2.76 6.38 -20.83
N SER A 71 3.00 5.17 -20.34
CA SER A 71 4.30 4.52 -20.39
C SER A 71 4.12 3.03 -20.62
N MET A 72 5.07 2.43 -21.33
CA MET A 72 5.11 0.97 -21.48
C MET A 72 5.54 0.28 -20.19
N GLU A 73 6.22 0.99 -19.29
CA GLU A 73 6.78 0.47 -18.07
C GLU A 73 6.52 1.40 -16.88
N PHE A 74 6.27 0.80 -15.70
CA PHE A 74 6.28 1.47 -14.40
C PHE A 74 7.03 0.61 -13.39
N LEU A 75 8.27 1.00 -13.08
CA LEU A 75 9.07 0.32 -12.06
C LEU A 75 8.74 0.90 -10.68
N MET A 76 7.60 0.48 -10.13
CA MET A 76 7.08 1.00 -8.86
C MET A 76 7.76 0.37 -7.64
N GLY A 77 8.22 -0.87 -7.76
CA GLY A 77 8.69 -1.65 -6.62
C GLY A 77 7.55 -2.11 -5.70
N ARG A 78 7.90 -2.46 -4.45
CA ARG A 78 6.96 -2.85 -3.40
C ARG A 78 6.33 -1.60 -2.78
N SER A 79 5.05 -1.65 -2.46
CA SER A 79 4.25 -0.47 -2.08
C SER A 79 3.81 -0.45 -0.62
N LEU A 80 3.68 -1.58 0.07
CA LEU A 80 3.14 -1.64 1.42
C LEU A 80 3.94 -0.78 2.40
N LYS A 81 5.28 -0.95 2.42
CA LYS A 81 6.16 -0.19 3.32
C LYS A 81 6.07 1.31 3.08
N THR A 82 6.13 1.73 1.82
CA THR A 82 6.03 3.15 1.43
C THR A 82 4.66 3.72 1.77
N THR A 83 3.60 2.95 1.57
CA THR A 83 2.23 3.35 1.91
C THR A 83 2.07 3.56 3.41
N LEU A 84 2.56 2.63 4.24
CA LEU A 84 2.53 2.78 5.70
C LEU A 84 3.33 4.00 6.16
N TYR A 85 4.50 4.24 5.56
CA TYR A 85 5.32 5.42 5.86
C TYR A 85 4.60 6.73 5.52
N ASN A 86 4.03 6.83 4.32
CA ASN A 86 3.32 8.04 3.86
C ASN A 86 2.02 8.30 4.64
N LEU A 87 1.43 7.27 5.24
CA LEU A 87 0.25 7.38 6.10
C LEU A 87 0.60 7.57 7.59
N GLU A 88 1.89 7.63 7.94
CA GLU A 88 2.39 7.74 9.32
C GLU A 88 1.90 6.59 10.22
N LEU A 89 1.76 5.37 9.65
CA LEU A 89 1.22 4.19 10.34
C LEU A 89 2.28 3.14 10.67
N VAL A 90 3.55 3.36 10.33
CA VAL A 90 4.62 2.36 10.52
C VAL A 90 4.74 1.97 12.00
N ASP A 91 4.77 2.94 12.91
CA ASP A 91 4.95 2.70 14.33
C ASP A 91 3.72 2.00 14.94
N ASP A 92 2.52 2.45 14.59
CA ASP A 92 1.28 1.84 15.05
C ASP A 92 1.16 0.39 14.58
N VAL A 93 1.37 0.12 13.29
CA VAL A 93 1.32 -1.24 12.73
C VAL A 93 2.41 -2.11 13.32
N THR A 94 3.65 -1.61 13.44
CA THR A 94 4.75 -2.35 14.06
C THR A 94 4.42 -2.73 15.50
N SER A 95 3.87 -1.79 16.26
CA SER A 95 3.47 -2.04 17.66
C SER A 95 2.34 -3.07 17.74
N ILE A 96 1.34 -3.02 16.85
CA ILE A 96 0.24 -3.99 16.81
C ILE A 96 0.79 -5.39 16.49
N LEU A 97 1.65 -5.52 15.50
CA LEU A 97 2.25 -6.80 15.12
C LEU A 97 3.15 -7.38 16.22
N ASN A 98 3.90 -6.53 16.92
CA ASN A 98 4.73 -6.94 18.06
C ASN A 98 3.91 -7.53 19.22
N ASP A 99 2.68 -7.06 19.44
CA ASP A 99 1.77 -7.64 20.45
C ASP A 99 1.50 -9.15 20.20
N TYR A 100 1.69 -9.61 18.94
CA TYR A 100 1.52 -11.01 18.49
C TYR A 100 2.86 -11.66 18.07
N HIS A 101 4.00 -11.09 18.48
CA HIS A 101 5.33 -11.57 18.14
C HIS A 101 5.63 -11.66 16.63
N ILE A 102 4.97 -10.84 15.80
CA ILE A 102 5.12 -10.82 14.36
C ILE A 102 6.12 -9.74 13.95
N ASN A 103 7.12 -10.11 13.13
CA ASN A 103 8.11 -9.18 12.60
C ASN A 103 7.60 -8.52 11.31
N ILE A 104 7.38 -7.21 11.33
CA ILE A 104 6.90 -6.44 10.17
C ILE A 104 7.78 -6.60 8.92
N ASN A 105 9.09 -6.84 9.07
CA ASN A 105 9.97 -7.04 7.91
C ASN A 105 9.67 -8.36 7.18
N GLN A 106 9.25 -9.41 7.89
CA GLN A 106 8.81 -10.67 7.28
C GLN A 106 7.52 -10.46 6.47
N ILE A 107 6.64 -9.59 6.97
CA ILE A 107 5.42 -9.22 6.25
C ILE A 107 5.74 -8.45 4.96
N TYR A 108 6.68 -7.49 4.98
CA TYR A 108 7.11 -6.80 3.77
C TYR A 108 7.70 -7.74 2.71
N GLU A 109 8.33 -8.85 3.11
CA GLU A 109 8.88 -9.83 2.17
C GLU A 109 7.79 -10.66 1.46
N GLN A 110 6.56 -10.67 1.98
CA GLN A 110 5.42 -11.34 1.32
C GLN A 110 4.92 -10.56 0.09
N GLU A 111 5.25 -9.26 -0.04
CA GLU A 111 4.80 -8.46 -1.18
C GLU A 111 5.54 -8.86 -2.46
N PRO A 112 4.82 -9.35 -3.49
CA PRO A 112 5.44 -9.62 -4.78
C PRO A 112 5.80 -8.31 -5.49
N ASP A 113 6.86 -8.32 -6.28
CA ASP A 113 7.13 -7.23 -7.21
C ASP A 113 6.03 -7.18 -8.29
N ALA A 114 5.60 -5.97 -8.65
CA ALA A 114 4.57 -5.79 -9.66
C ALA A 114 5.00 -6.28 -11.06
N GLY A 115 6.30 -6.33 -11.35
CA GLY A 115 6.84 -6.83 -12.61
C GLY A 115 6.46 -5.99 -13.85
N LEU A 116 6.16 -4.72 -13.65
CA LEU A 116 5.68 -3.82 -14.71
C LEU A 116 6.76 -2.87 -15.26
N GLY A 117 7.99 -3.00 -14.82
CA GLY A 117 9.09 -2.15 -15.28
C GLY A 117 10.44 -2.79 -15.04
N ASN A 118 11.46 -2.43 -15.84
CA ASN A 118 12.77 -3.05 -15.80
C ASN A 118 13.92 -2.06 -15.78
N GLY A 119 13.79 -0.90 -16.37
CA GLY A 119 14.91 0.00 -16.55
C GLY A 119 14.57 1.46 -16.28
N GLY A 120 15.38 2.33 -16.87
CA GLY A 120 15.27 3.78 -16.70
C GLY A 120 13.93 4.36 -17.12
N LEU A 121 13.32 3.82 -18.20
CA LEU A 121 11.99 4.23 -18.64
C LEU A 121 10.93 3.99 -17.57
N GLY A 122 10.90 2.78 -17.01
CA GLY A 122 9.94 2.43 -15.96
C GLY A 122 10.18 3.18 -14.66
N ARG A 123 11.47 3.40 -14.28
CA ARG A 123 11.79 4.16 -13.08
C ARG A 123 11.46 5.65 -13.24
N LEU A 124 11.70 6.23 -14.41
CA LEU A 124 11.32 7.61 -14.71
C LEU A 124 9.82 7.81 -14.57
N ALA A 125 9.03 6.90 -15.14
CA ALA A 125 7.57 6.92 -15.03
C ALA A 125 7.10 6.86 -13.55
N ALA A 126 7.70 5.98 -12.75
CA ALA A 126 7.41 5.89 -11.33
C ALA A 126 7.74 7.20 -10.58
N CYS A 127 8.91 7.81 -10.85
CA CYS A 127 9.30 9.08 -10.25
C CYS A 127 8.36 10.22 -10.63
N TYR A 128 7.89 10.28 -11.87
CA TYR A 128 6.90 11.29 -12.28
C TYR A 128 5.55 11.11 -11.57
N MET A 129 5.11 9.87 -11.34
CA MET A 129 3.88 9.63 -10.58
C MET A 129 4.02 10.10 -9.12
N ASP A 130 5.18 9.83 -8.49
CA ASP A 130 5.49 10.31 -7.14
C ASP A 130 5.57 11.84 -7.07
N GLY A 131 6.25 12.47 -8.04
CA GLY A 131 6.32 13.92 -8.15
C GLY A 131 4.94 14.58 -8.31
N MET A 132 4.10 14.05 -9.20
CA MET A 132 2.73 14.54 -9.36
C MET A 132 1.90 14.39 -8.07
N ALA A 133 2.07 13.29 -7.34
CA ALA A 133 1.38 13.09 -6.06
C ALA A 133 1.86 14.11 -5.01
N THR A 134 3.16 14.37 -4.93
CA THR A 134 3.77 15.34 -4.01
C THR A 134 3.28 16.77 -4.31
N ASP A 135 3.21 17.14 -5.58
CA ASP A 135 2.76 18.46 -6.02
C ASP A 135 1.23 18.63 -6.01
N GLY A 136 0.49 17.60 -5.59
CA GLY A 136 -0.97 17.62 -5.57
C GLY A 136 -1.60 17.67 -6.96
N VAL A 137 -0.88 17.22 -7.99
CA VAL A 137 -1.38 17.14 -9.37
C VAL A 137 -2.20 15.87 -9.54
N ARG A 138 -3.39 15.99 -10.14
CA ARG A 138 -4.23 14.84 -10.46
C ARG A 138 -3.66 14.06 -11.64
N GLY A 139 -2.75 13.11 -11.36
CA GLY A 139 -2.14 12.22 -12.34
C GLY A 139 -2.80 10.85 -12.41
N THR A 140 -2.79 10.26 -13.60
CA THR A 140 -3.15 8.85 -13.82
C THR A 140 -2.15 8.23 -14.78
N GLY A 141 -1.47 7.17 -14.34
CA GLY A 141 -0.59 6.38 -15.20
C GLY A 141 -1.35 5.30 -15.95
N TYR A 142 -1.02 5.11 -17.22
CA TYR A 142 -1.54 4.03 -18.07
C TYR A 142 -0.38 3.21 -18.62
N SER A 143 -0.49 1.88 -18.50
CA SER A 143 0.52 0.95 -18.98
C SER A 143 -0.12 -0.30 -19.56
N ILE A 144 0.70 -1.11 -20.21
CA ILE A 144 0.33 -2.46 -20.62
C ILE A 144 0.35 -3.36 -19.38
N ARG A 145 -0.72 -4.12 -19.18
CA ARG A 145 -0.72 -5.20 -18.20
C ARG A 145 -0.12 -6.44 -18.85
N TYR A 146 1.18 -6.67 -18.61
CA TYR A 146 1.86 -7.85 -19.10
C TYR A 146 1.30 -9.10 -18.43
N GLU A 147 0.98 -10.13 -19.22
CA GLU A 147 0.55 -11.43 -18.72
C GLU A 147 1.69 -12.14 -18.00
N HIS A 148 2.88 -12.07 -18.58
CA HIS A 148 4.13 -12.53 -17.99
C HIS A 148 5.01 -11.31 -17.71
N GLY A 149 5.02 -10.90 -16.44
CA GLY A 149 5.84 -9.79 -15.97
C GLY A 149 7.34 -10.11 -15.95
N ILE A 150 8.14 -9.16 -15.52
CA ILE A 150 9.59 -9.32 -15.42
C ILE A 150 9.92 -10.32 -14.31
N PHE A 151 11.00 -11.08 -14.49
CA PHE A 151 11.49 -12.08 -13.54
C PHE A 151 11.79 -11.44 -12.18
N LYS A 152 11.44 -12.16 -11.11
CA LYS A 152 11.83 -11.77 -9.75
C LYS A 152 13.35 -11.75 -9.66
N GLN A 153 13.90 -10.57 -9.42
CA GLN A 153 15.34 -10.42 -9.18
C GLN A 153 15.65 -10.81 -7.72
N LYS A 154 16.67 -11.61 -7.54
CA LYS A 154 17.21 -11.97 -6.24
C LYS A 154 18.71 -11.73 -6.26
N ILE A 155 19.21 -11.10 -5.20
CA ILE A 155 20.64 -11.05 -4.92
C ILE A 155 20.95 -12.29 -4.09
N VAL A 156 21.80 -13.15 -4.60
CA VAL A 156 22.23 -14.38 -3.94
C VAL A 156 23.73 -14.30 -3.75
N GLU A 157 24.17 -14.39 -2.50
CA GLU A 157 25.58 -14.42 -2.12
C GLU A 157 26.41 -13.24 -2.67
N GLY A 158 25.88 -12.01 -2.53
CA GLY A 158 26.53 -10.71 -2.62
C GLY A 158 27.45 -10.42 -3.79
#